data_1ca5381fd6fc881bceaf03ba8a20ca06
#
_entry.id   1ca5381fd6fc881bceaf03ba8a20ca06
#
_cell.length_a   1.000
_cell.length_b   1.000
_cell.length_c   1.000
_cell.angle_alpha   90.00
_cell.angle_beta   90.00
_cell.angle_gamma   90.00
#
_symmetry.space_group_name_H-M   'P 1'
#
loop_
_entity.id
_entity.type
_entity.pdbx_description
1 polymer ?
#
loop_
_entity_poly.entity_id
_entity_poly.type
_entity_poly.pdbx_seq_one_letter_code
_entity_poly.pdbx_strand_id
1 'polypeptide(L)'
;MENKVTAIIIDDESLARKITRGYLVQHPNVEILAECSNGFDAIKKINELKPDLIFLDIQMPKINGFEMLELLEEPPVIIFSAALTSKALMA
;
A
#
# COMPACT_ATOMS: atom_id res chain seq x y z
N MET A 1 12.61 13.08 18.98
CA MET A 1 12.11 11.75 18.61
C MET A 1 11.19 11.86 17.41
N GLU A 2 11.52 11.19 16.33
CA GLU A 2 10.75 11.29 15.11
C GLU A 2 9.60 10.30 15.11
N ASN A 3 8.40 10.80 14.79
CA ASN A 3 7.25 9.94 14.60
C ASN A 3 7.23 9.47 13.15
N LYS A 4 7.58 8.23 12.94
CA LYS A 4 7.49 7.65 11.61
C LYS A 4 6.10 7.08 11.38
N VAL A 5 5.60 7.29 10.17
CA VAL A 5 4.34 6.70 9.72
C VAL A 5 4.70 5.38 9.06
N THR A 6 4.09 4.29 9.50
CA THR A 6 4.36 2.97 8.93
C THR A 6 3.38 2.66 7.81
N ALA A 7 3.88 2.01 6.75
CA ALA A 7 3.10 1.77 5.55
C ALA A 7 3.36 0.39 4.96
N ILE A 8 2.36 -0.13 4.26
CA ILE A 8 2.47 -1.33 3.44
C ILE A 8 2.04 -0.95 2.03
N ILE A 9 2.78 -1.43 1.03
CA ILE A 9 2.47 -1.23 -0.38
C ILE A 9 1.82 -2.50 -0.92
N ILE A 10 0.63 -2.37 -1.46
CA ILE A 10 -0.16 -3.51 -1.94
C ILE A 10 -0.51 -3.31 -3.41
N ASP A 11 0.10 -4.11 -4.28
CA ASP A 11 -0.09 -4.02 -5.73
C ASP A 11 0.41 -5.32 -6.35
N ASP A 12 -0.33 -5.88 -7.29
CA ASP A 12 0.06 -7.13 -7.94
C ASP A 12 1.21 -6.95 -8.93
N GLU A 13 1.47 -5.73 -9.37
CA GLU A 13 2.55 -5.46 -10.32
C GLU A 13 3.80 -4.95 -9.63
N SER A 14 4.93 -5.63 -9.87
CA SER A 14 6.19 -5.25 -9.24
C SER A 14 6.66 -3.86 -9.67
N LEU A 15 6.41 -3.49 -10.93
CA LEU A 15 6.78 -2.16 -11.41
C LEU A 15 6.01 -1.05 -10.69
N ALA A 16 4.72 -1.27 -10.46
CA ALA A 16 3.90 -0.31 -9.73
C ALA A 16 4.38 -0.16 -8.28
N ARG A 17 4.77 -1.27 -7.64
CA ARG A 17 5.35 -1.20 -6.29
C ARG A 17 6.65 -0.41 -6.28
N LYS A 18 7.49 -0.57 -7.31
CA LYS A 18 8.74 0.19 -7.43
C LYS A 18 8.48 1.68 -7.59
N ILE A 19 7.46 2.04 -8.37
CA ILE A 19 7.09 3.44 -8.59
C ILE A 19 6.64 4.07 -7.27
N THR A 20 5.78 3.38 -6.51
CA THR A 20 5.33 3.85 -5.22
C THR A 20 6.49 4.00 -4.25
N ARG A 21 7.37 3.00 -4.19
CA ARG A 21 8.54 3.06 -3.32
C ARG A 21 9.47 4.22 -3.70
N GLY A 22 9.67 4.43 -5.00
CA GLY A 22 10.48 5.55 -5.48
C GLY A 22 9.92 6.90 -5.10
N TYR A 23 8.60 7.04 -5.17
CA TYR A 23 7.92 8.24 -4.72
C TYR A 23 8.18 8.49 -3.23
N LEU A 24 8.14 7.44 -2.43
CA LEU A 24 8.28 7.53 -0.98
C LEU A 24 9.71 7.83 -0.52
N VAL A 25 10.70 7.70 -1.39
CA VAL A 25 12.08 8.11 -1.06
C VAL A 25 12.13 9.59 -0.65
N GLN A 26 11.23 10.41 -1.21
CA GLN A 26 11.14 11.82 -0.89
C GLN A 26 10.46 12.09 0.46
N HIS A 27 9.95 11.05 1.09
CA HIS A 27 9.21 11.15 2.36
C HIS A 27 9.84 10.22 3.39
N PRO A 28 11.00 10.59 3.94
CA PRO A 28 11.74 9.68 4.84
C PRO A 28 11.03 9.39 6.15
N ASN A 29 9.98 10.15 6.48
CA ASN A 29 9.16 9.89 7.66
C ASN A 29 8.19 8.73 7.44
N VAL A 30 8.06 8.21 6.20
CA VAL A 30 7.25 7.04 5.92
C VAL A 30 8.16 5.82 5.88
N GLU A 31 7.89 4.87 6.77
CA GLU A 31 8.63 3.62 6.83
C GLU A 31 7.83 2.51 6.17
N ILE A 32 8.37 1.91 5.13
CA ILE A 32 7.71 0.80 4.43
C ILE A 32 8.01 -0.49 5.16
N LEU A 33 6.98 -1.10 5.74
CA LEU A 33 7.13 -2.34 6.51
C LEU A 33 7.13 -3.58 5.63
N ALA A 34 6.36 -3.56 4.54
CA ALA A 34 6.23 -4.71 3.65
C ALA A 34 5.65 -4.29 2.32
N GLU A 35 5.83 -5.17 1.33
CA GLU A 35 5.17 -5.06 0.03
C GLU A 35 4.42 -6.36 -0.21
N CYS A 36 3.18 -6.25 -0.67
CA CYS A 36 2.33 -7.41 -0.92
C CYS A 36 1.87 -7.40 -2.37
N SER A 37 1.80 -8.57 -2.98
CA SER A 37 1.42 -8.72 -4.38
C SER A 37 -0.01 -9.21 -4.57
N ASN A 38 -0.76 -9.45 -3.49
CA ASN A 38 -2.16 -9.86 -3.57
C ASN A 38 -2.88 -9.48 -2.28
N GLY A 39 -4.21 -9.48 -2.36
CA GLY A 39 -5.04 -9.04 -1.25
C GLY A 39 -5.02 -9.95 -0.03
N PHE A 40 -4.88 -11.25 -0.22
CA PHE A 40 -4.87 -12.19 0.90
C PHE A 40 -3.60 -12.04 1.72
N ASP A 41 -2.45 -11.90 1.05
CA ASP A 41 -1.19 -11.66 1.74
C ASP A 41 -1.23 -10.31 2.46
N ALA A 42 -1.86 -9.32 1.83
CA ALA A 42 -2.01 -7.99 2.42
C ALA A 42 -2.81 -8.03 3.71
N ILE A 43 -3.93 -8.76 3.74
CA ILE A 43 -4.74 -8.89 4.95
C ILE A 43 -3.90 -9.46 6.08
N LYS A 44 -3.14 -10.50 5.79
CA LYS A 44 -2.27 -11.14 6.78
C LYS A 44 -1.24 -10.15 7.31
N LYS A 45 -0.56 -9.42 6.44
CA LYS A 45 0.46 -8.46 6.83
C LYS A 45 -0.11 -7.28 7.61
N ILE A 46 -1.27 -6.79 7.21
CA ILE A 46 -1.93 -5.70 7.93
C ILE A 46 -2.27 -6.14 9.34
N ASN A 47 -2.80 -7.34 9.50
CA ASN A 47 -3.13 -7.85 10.83
C ASN A 47 -1.91 -8.08 11.70
N GLU A 48 -0.79 -8.51 11.10
CA GLU A 48 0.44 -8.76 11.85
C GLU A 48 1.18 -7.46 12.19
N LEU A 49 1.30 -6.56 11.23
CA LEU A 49 2.19 -5.41 11.34
C LEU A 49 1.48 -4.13 11.77
N LYS A 50 0.16 -4.09 11.61
CA LYS A 50 -0.68 -2.96 12.00
C LYS A 50 -0.12 -1.61 11.51
N PRO A 51 -0.01 -1.43 10.18
CA PRO A 51 0.54 -0.19 9.65
C PRO A 51 -0.38 0.99 9.89
N ASP A 52 0.17 2.18 9.86
CA ASP A 52 -0.63 3.41 9.96
C ASP A 52 -1.40 3.68 8.69
N LEU A 53 -0.79 3.34 7.53
CA LEU A 53 -1.46 3.53 6.24
C LEU A 53 -1.08 2.42 5.26
N ILE A 54 -1.88 2.31 4.21
CA ILE A 54 -1.58 1.39 3.10
C ILE A 54 -1.69 2.14 1.77
N PHE A 55 -0.82 1.78 0.83
CA PHE A 55 -0.92 2.17 -0.56
C PHE A 55 -1.53 0.99 -1.28
N LEU A 56 -2.71 1.17 -1.83
CA LEU A 56 -3.54 0.06 -2.29
C LEU A 56 -3.92 0.21 -3.75
N ASP A 57 -3.65 -0.85 -4.53
CA ASP A 57 -4.18 -0.99 -5.88
C ASP A 57 -5.59 -1.55 -5.80
N ILE A 58 -6.51 -0.97 -6.56
CA ILE A 58 -7.90 -1.41 -6.58
C ILE A 58 -8.03 -2.71 -7.37
N GLN A 59 -7.37 -2.78 -8.53
CA GLN A 59 -7.52 -3.91 -9.45
C GLN A 59 -6.44 -4.95 -9.24
N MET A 60 -6.80 -5.98 -8.50
CA MET A 60 -5.92 -7.12 -8.26
C MET A 60 -6.67 -8.41 -8.56
N PRO A 61 -5.97 -9.47 -9.03
CA PRO A 61 -6.62 -10.75 -9.29
C PRO A 61 -7.12 -11.39 -7.99
N LYS A 62 -8.16 -12.20 -8.09
CA LYS A 62 -8.80 -12.97 -7.02
C LYS A 62 -9.60 -12.11 -6.04
N ILE A 63 -8.97 -11.11 -5.44
CA ILE A 63 -9.64 -10.21 -4.52
C ILE A 63 -9.16 -8.78 -4.82
N ASN A 64 -10.08 -7.90 -5.17
CA ASN A 64 -9.71 -6.52 -5.47
C ASN A 64 -9.56 -5.70 -4.19
N GLY A 65 -9.08 -4.46 -4.35
CA GLY A 65 -8.80 -3.61 -3.20
C GLY A 65 -10.02 -3.34 -2.32
N PHE A 66 -11.18 -3.12 -2.92
CA PHE A 66 -12.39 -2.86 -2.14
C PHE A 66 -12.84 -4.08 -1.36
N GLU A 67 -12.79 -5.26 -2.00
CA GLU A 67 -13.14 -6.51 -1.31
C GLU A 67 -12.19 -6.78 -0.15
N MET A 68 -10.90 -6.50 -0.34
CA MET A 68 -9.91 -6.68 0.70
C MET A 68 -10.24 -5.80 1.91
N LEU A 69 -10.62 -4.54 1.67
CA LEU A 69 -10.94 -3.61 2.75
C LEU A 69 -12.12 -4.08 3.59
N GLU A 70 -13.10 -4.73 2.96
CA GLU A 70 -14.25 -5.24 3.69
C GLU A 70 -13.89 -6.36 4.68
N LEU A 71 -12.77 -7.03 4.43
CA LEU A 71 -12.30 -8.12 5.29
C LEU A 71 -11.44 -7.63 6.46
N LEU A 72 -11.10 -6.35 6.50
CA LEU A 72 -10.29 -5.79 7.58
C LEU A 72 -11.20 -5.34 8.73
N GLU A 73 -10.84 -5.73 9.95
CA GLU A 73 -11.60 -5.30 11.14
C GLU A 73 -11.33 -3.83 11.46
N GLU A 74 -10.07 -3.44 11.38
CA GLU A 74 -9.64 -2.07 11.66
C GLU A 74 -8.78 -1.58 10.49
N PRO A 75 -9.42 -1.05 9.43
CA PRO A 75 -8.65 -0.60 8.29
C PRO A 75 -7.78 0.61 8.63
N PRO A 76 -6.53 0.60 8.17
CA PRO A 76 -5.66 1.78 8.31
C PRO A 76 -6.09 2.89 7.34
N VAL A 77 -5.39 4.00 7.37
CA VAL A 77 -5.58 5.05 6.37
C VAL A 77 -5.21 4.48 5.00
N ILE A 78 -6.02 4.78 4.00
CA ILE A 78 -5.88 4.18 2.67
C ILE A 78 -5.55 5.26 1.65
N ILE A 79 -4.49 5.02 0.89
CA ILE A 79 -4.13 5.83 -0.27
C ILE A 79 -4.16 4.91 -1.48
N PHE A 80 -5.01 5.22 -2.45
CA PHE A 80 -5.08 4.41 -3.67
C PHE A 80 -3.89 4.72 -4.55
N SER A 81 -3.09 3.71 -4.83
CA SER A 81 -1.84 3.87 -5.57
C SER A 81 -2.04 4.32 -7.01
N ALA A 82 -3.21 4.10 -7.59
CA ALA A 82 -3.53 4.57 -8.93
C ALA A 82 -3.34 6.08 -9.07
N ALA A 83 -3.65 6.84 -8.02
CA ALA A 83 -3.47 8.29 -8.05
C ALA A 83 -1.99 8.68 -8.14
N LEU A 84 -1.12 7.96 -7.43
CA LEU A 84 0.32 8.22 -7.47
C LEU A 84 0.93 7.80 -8.80
N THR A 85 0.52 6.64 -9.31
CA THR A 85 1.00 6.12 -10.58
C THR A 85 0.62 7.04 -11.73
N SER A 86 -0.62 7.53 -11.75
CA SER A 86 -1.08 8.45 -12.76
C SER A 86 -0.26 9.73 -12.77
N LYS A 87 0.02 10.29 -11.60
CA LYS A 87 0.86 11.49 -11.51
C LYS A 87 2.27 11.24 -12.01
N ALA A 88 2.84 10.09 -11.69
CA ALA A 88 4.18 9.74 -12.13
C ALA A 88 4.26 9.64 -13.65
N LEU A 89 3.21 9.09 -14.28
CA LEU A 89 3.16 8.94 -15.73
C LEU A 89 2.91 10.28 -16.44
N MET A 90 2.25 11.20 -15.79
CA MET A 90 1.94 12.50 -16.37
C MET A 90 3.04 13.53 -16.13
N ALA A 91 3.91 13.26 -15.23
CA ALA A 91 5.04 14.14 -14.96
C ALA A 91 6.12 13.95 -16.05
#